data_9385f5da4b27ce3c86806a03616f6f2c
#
_entry.id   9385f5da4b27ce3c86806a03616f6f2c
#
_cell.length_a   1.000
_cell.length_b   1.000
_cell.length_c   1.000
_cell.angle_alpha   90.00
_cell.angle_beta   90.00
_cell.angle_gamma   90.00
#
_symmetry.space_group_name_H-M   'P 1'
#
loop_
_entity.id
_entity.type
_entity.pdbx_description
1 polymer ?
#
loop_
_entity_poly.entity_id
_entity_poly.type
_entity_poly.pdbx_seq_one_letter_code
_entity_poly.pdbx_strand_id
1 'polypeptide(L)'
;MIEEIEKNQPWTSPNPSMDEQGWPHFSEHSLFEAAVGESAREHQVSREMAMMCALGAIATACQGLVDVEMPTGHRVPTSLMLLTIAESGERKTVTQNYFFEAITNLNDVAHRTNEAALLQQKVDHQLWITQKKHLERAFNKCATQGDEAATHAALEAVAEHLRAEPQPVRSGKFLYEDTTPQALVHMLYENIPHGCLLTSEASSIFSGKALGELDKLNTLWDGGSVKVDRISRDSFVLQNARLTLSLMAQPNVINRFMSKRGEEARGTGFLARFLVVKPRTMAGHRTNQKLSKLSRKKAFNTRIQELLTSESSSERQVLQFSEQAKDFWFMCNQYLEKQMQENGLYYYLKDHASKLLENTSRLAATMHTFERKNNSDIEIDIFTLKFCWSFTQNCSKHFIEHLANEPQIITDTNLLAHFLLKIAYKLDIHSPDPETETNRKSDPFRIKARPVQPGDLIIGVETTFTLSQVKQSGPSVLRGRANSERLYSAIDLLTKLGHVKRERSRFRFRESILLSTGEPELKNGQIITIKELPLFCEQEFVQENNSNCYTSGYRIKII
;
A
#
# COMPACT_ATOMS: atom_id res chain seq x y z
N MET A 1 2.89 19.50 7.56
CA MET A 1 1.65 18.66 7.43
C MET A 1 0.80 18.66 8.70
N ILE A 2 1.26 18.14 9.87
CA ILE A 2 0.54 18.34 11.14
C ILE A 2 0.45 19.84 11.46
N GLU A 3 1.54 20.59 11.35
CA GLU A 3 1.58 22.04 11.54
C GLU A 3 0.62 22.81 10.62
N GLU A 4 0.35 22.29 9.44
CA GLU A 4 -0.59 22.87 8.49
C GLU A 4 -2.05 22.63 8.90
N ILE A 5 -2.33 21.47 9.51
CA ILE A 5 -3.62 21.12 10.09
C ILE A 5 -3.87 21.90 11.37
N GLU A 6 -2.84 22.14 12.18
CA GLU A 6 -2.92 22.77 13.50
C GLU A 6 -2.93 24.31 13.50
N LYS A 7 -2.77 24.96 12.36
CA LYS A 7 -2.65 26.46 12.29
C LYS A 7 -3.74 27.24 13.02
N ASN A 8 -4.88 26.63 13.35
CA ASN A 8 -6.03 27.32 13.93
C ASN A 8 -6.50 26.79 15.30
N GLN A 9 -5.85 25.76 15.89
CA GLN A 9 -6.24 25.24 17.21
C GLN A 9 -5.03 24.75 18.00
N PRO A 10 -4.70 25.37 19.13
CA PRO A 10 -3.64 24.89 20.02
C PRO A 10 -4.09 23.66 20.77
N TRP A 11 -3.65 22.47 20.34
CA TRP A 11 -3.84 21.24 21.10
C TRP A 11 -2.89 21.21 22.30
N THR A 12 -3.36 20.71 23.42
CA THR A 12 -2.52 20.56 24.64
C THR A 12 -1.53 19.39 24.51
N SER A 13 -1.76 18.46 23.59
CA SER A 13 -0.90 17.30 23.37
C SER A 13 0.26 17.64 22.42
N PRO A 14 1.49 17.26 22.76
CA PRO A 14 2.65 17.49 21.91
C PRO A 14 2.54 16.67 20.61
N ASN A 15 3.23 17.15 19.57
CA ASN A 15 3.42 16.37 18.36
C ASN A 15 4.50 15.29 18.58
N PRO A 16 4.40 14.13 17.92
CA PRO A 16 5.46 13.14 17.96
C PRO A 16 6.76 13.74 17.41
N SER A 17 7.88 13.47 18.07
CA SER A 17 9.20 13.82 17.54
C SER A 17 9.49 12.99 16.28
N MET A 18 10.26 13.55 15.36
CA MET A 18 10.63 12.90 14.11
C MET A 18 12.10 12.53 14.12
N ASP A 19 12.45 11.39 13.53
CA ASP A 19 13.84 11.05 13.25
C ASP A 19 14.38 11.87 12.04
N GLU A 20 15.67 11.70 11.72
CA GLU A 20 16.32 12.39 10.60
C GLU A 20 15.69 12.13 9.23
N GLN A 21 14.93 11.03 9.08
CA GLN A 21 14.22 10.66 7.86
C GLN A 21 12.74 11.08 7.90
N GLY A 22 12.31 11.74 8.96
CA GLY A 22 10.94 12.21 9.16
C GLY A 22 9.96 11.13 9.62
N TRP A 23 10.44 9.97 10.13
CA TRP A 23 9.57 8.98 10.76
C TRP A 23 9.26 9.37 12.21
N PRO A 24 8.00 9.22 12.65
CA PRO A 24 7.63 9.61 14.00
C PRO A 24 8.19 8.66 15.05
N HIS A 25 8.57 9.21 16.19
CA HIS A 25 8.81 8.47 17.41
C HIS A 25 7.54 8.42 18.26
N PHE A 26 7.25 7.25 18.81
CA PHE A 26 6.23 7.12 19.85
C PHE A 26 6.79 7.65 21.18
N SER A 27 6.22 7.31 22.31
CA SER A 27 6.74 7.73 23.61
C SER A 27 8.06 7.03 23.95
N GLU A 28 9.01 7.72 24.59
CA GLU A 28 10.27 7.14 25.08
C GLU A 28 10.07 5.94 26.03
N HIS A 29 8.94 5.91 26.75
CA HIS A 29 8.58 4.83 27.67
C HIS A 29 7.79 3.70 26.99
N SER A 30 7.54 3.81 25.71
CA SER A 30 6.79 2.84 24.92
C SER A 30 7.58 1.55 24.72
N LEU A 31 6.88 0.43 24.88
CA LEU A 31 7.45 -0.88 24.62
C LEU A 31 7.72 -1.09 23.13
N PHE A 32 6.82 -0.57 22.27
CA PHE A 32 7.01 -0.57 20.83
C PHE A 32 8.29 0.17 20.43
N GLU A 33 8.47 1.41 20.88
CA GLU A 33 9.62 2.22 20.53
C GLU A 33 10.93 1.60 21.03
N ALA A 34 10.92 1.08 22.26
CA ALA A 34 12.08 0.41 22.87
C ALA A 34 12.48 -0.86 22.09
N ALA A 35 11.52 -1.67 21.63
CA ALA A 35 11.80 -2.88 20.87
C ALA A 35 12.26 -2.56 19.43
N VAL A 36 11.65 -1.57 18.79
CA VAL A 36 12.05 -1.08 17.46
C VAL A 36 13.49 -0.55 17.49
N GLY A 37 13.82 0.30 18.48
CA GLY A 37 15.15 0.85 18.66
C GLY A 37 16.21 -0.23 18.98
N GLU A 38 15.89 -1.24 19.81
CA GLU A 38 16.78 -2.38 20.08
C GLU A 38 17.02 -3.18 18.79
N SER A 39 15.96 -3.53 18.05
CA SER A 39 16.10 -4.29 16.80
C SER A 39 16.91 -3.53 15.75
N ALA A 40 16.64 -2.25 15.55
CA ALA A 40 17.35 -1.40 14.59
C ALA A 40 18.85 -1.33 14.90
N ARG A 41 19.20 -1.09 16.18
CA ARG A 41 20.59 -0.97 16.62
C ARG A 41 21.33 -2.32 16.59
N GLU A 42 20.76 -3.35 17.21
CA GLU A 42 21.47 -4.62 17.38
C GLU A 42 21.57 -5.40 16.05
N HIS A 43 20.52 -5.40 15.26
CA HIS A 43 20.55 -6.07 13.96
C HIS A 43 21.07 -5.15 12.83
N GLN A 44 21.37 -3.88 13.10
CA GLN A 44 21.81 -2.90 12.12
C GLN A 44 20.91 -2.92 10.88
N VAL A 45 19.62 -2.75 11.13
CA VAL A 45 18.57 -2.63 10.13
C VAL A 45 17.95 -1.23 10.22
N SER A 46 17.28 -0.81 9.18
CA SER A 46 16.58 0.46 9.20
C SER A 46 15.45 0.46 10.23
N ARG A 47 15.22 1.60 10.89
CA ARG A 47 14.19 1.74 11.91
C ARG A 47 12.80 1.50 11.34
N GLU A 48 12.54 2.02 10.15
CA GLU A 48 11.24 1.88 9.46
C GLU A 48 10.92 0.42 9.10
N MET A 49 11.91 -0.43 8.75
CA MET A 49 11.68 -1.86 8.55
C MET A 49 11.35 -2.55 9.88
N ALA A 50 12.05 -2.19 10.97
CA ALA A 50 11.76 -2.71 12.31
C ALA A 50 10.34 -2.32 12.77
N MET A 51 9.91 -1.06 12.50
CA MET A 51 8.55 -0.60 12.78
C MET A 51 7.50 -1.44 12.05
N MET A 52 7.68 -1.69 10.75
CA MET A 52 6.75 -2.49 9.95
C MET A 52 6.60 -3.91 10.48
N CYS A 53 7.70 -4.56 10.88
CA CYS A 53 7.66 -5.89 11.48
C CYS A 53 6.95 -5.89 12.84
N ALA A 54 7.26 -4.89 13.69
CA ALA A 54 6.63 -4.74 15.01
C ALA A 54 5.11 -4.55 14.85
N LEU A 55 4.68 -3.64 13.97
CA LEU A 55 3.27 -3.38 13.70
C LEU A 55 2.54 -4.61 13.15
N GLY A 56 3.20 -5.42 12.31
CA GLY A 56 2.65 -6.68 11.82
C GLY A 56 2.38 -7.68 12.95
N ALA A 57 3.34 -7.84 13.87
CA ALA A 57 3.19 -8.73 15.03
C ALA A 57 2.09 -8.22 15.99
N ILE A 58 2.08 -6.91 16.27
CA ILE A 58 1.09 -6.28 17.15
C ILE A 58 -0.32 -6.40 16.56
N ALA A 59 -0.50 -6.06 15.26
CA ALA A 59 -1.80 -6.19 14.59
C ALA A 59 -2.31 -7.64 14.60
N THR A 60 -1.41 -8.62 14.40
CA THR A 60 -1.75 -10.04 14.48
C THR A 60 -2.28 -10.41 15.86
N ALA A 61 -1.67 -9.88 16.93
CA ALA A 61 -2.10 -10.16 18.29
C ALA A 61 -3.39 -9.42 18.69
N CYS A 62 -3.62 -8.20 18.19
CA CYS A 62 -4.75 -7.36 18.58
C CYS A 62 -6.04 -7.63 17.81
N GLN A 63 -5.95 -8.04 16.52
CA GLN A 63 -7.11 -8.12 15.62
C GLN A 63 -8.21 -9.10 16.07
N GLY A 64 -7.88 -10.06 16.93
CA GLY A 64 -8.85 -10.96 17.54
C GLY A 64 -9.56 -10.39 18.77
N LEU A 65 -9.04 -9.31 19.36
CA LEU A 65 -9.48 -8.74 20.64
C LEU A 65 -10.30 -7.47 20.49
N VAL A 66 -9.93 -6.61 19.54
CA VAL A 66 -10.49 -5.26 19.42
C VAL A 66 -10.88 -4.91 17.99
N ASP A 67 -11.92 -4.10 17.88
CA ASP A 67 -12.28 -3.32 16.70
C ASP A 67 -12.24 -1.83 17.08
N VAL A 68 -12.28 -0.93 16.11
CA VAL A 68 -12.32 0.52 16.37
C VAL A 68 -13.56 1.14 15.73
N GLU A 69 -14.21 2.02 16.50
CA GLU A 69 -15.27 2.88 16.00
C GLU A 69 -14.68 4.22 15.55
N MET A 70 -14.79 4.51 14.28
CA MET A 70 -14.36 5.80 13.72
C MET A 70 -15.33 6.92 14.17
N PRO A 71 -14.90 8.19 14.24
CA PRO A 71 -15.75 9.31 14.62
C PRO A 71 -17.02 9.47 13.78
N THR A 72 -17.06 8.86 12.59
CA THR A 72 -18.25 8.78 11.72
C THR A 72 -19.25 7.70 12.10
N GLY A 73 -19.00 6.93 13.17
CA GLY A 73 -19.85 5.84 13.65
C GLY A 73 -19.59 4.48 12.96
N HIS A 74 -18.70 4.41 11.99
CA HIS A 74 -18.34 3.13 11.34
C HIS A 74 -17.38 2.32 12.21
N ARG A 75 -17.75 1.07 12.47
CA ARG A 75 -16.88 0.11 13.15
C ARG A 75 -16.04 -0.65 12.12
N VAL A 76 -14.74 -0.68 12.32
CA VAL A 76 -13.78 -1.36 11.44
C VAL A 76 -12.84 -2.26 12.24
N PRO A 77 -12.33 -3.35 11.62
CA PRO A 77 -11.30 -4.21 12.22
C PRO A 77 -9.98 -3.48 12.44
N THR A 78 -9.08 -4.09 13.23
CA THR A 78 -7.71 -3.62 13.43
C THR A 78 -6.67 -4.37 12.58
N SER A 79 -7.11 -5.18 11.63
CA SER A 79 -6.22 -5.84 10.65
C SER A 79 -5.48 -4.82 9.80
N LEU A 80 -4.19 -5.04 9.54
CA LEU A 80 -3.35 -4.20 8.71
C LEU A 80 -2.83 -4.94 7.47
N MET A 81 -2.65 -4.22 6.37
CA MET A 81 -1.87 -4.68 5.22
C MET A 81 -0.56 -3.91 5.15
N LEU A 82 0.54 -4.58 5.38
CA LEU A 82 1.88 -3.99 5.48
C LEU A 82 2.78 -4.55 4.39
N LEU A 83 3.45 -3.65 3.66
CA LEU A 83 4.41 -4.01 2.61
C LEU A 83 5.73 -3.29 2.81
N THR A 84 6.79 -4.05 3.03
CA THR A 84 8.17 -3.53 3.04
C THR A 84 8.88 -3.92 1.75
N ILE A 85 9.35 -2.92 1.01
CA ILE A 85 10.09 -3.10 -0.25
C ILE A 85 11.59 -2.98 0.04
N ALA A 86 12.30 -4.11 0.17
CA ALA A 86 13.71 -4.10 0.56
C ALA A 86 14.54 -5.10 -0.24
N GLU A 87 15.77 -4.72 -0.57
CA GLU A 87 16.71 -5.52 -1.34
C GLU A 87 17.14 -6.80 -0.62
N SER A 88 17.80 -7.68 -1.35
CA SER A 88 18.47 -8.84 -0.74
C SER A 88 19.60 -8.35 0.17
N GLY A 89 19.86 -9.07 1.28
CA GLY A 89 20.91 -8.69 2.24
C GLY A 89 20.49 -7.65 3.29
N GLU A 90 19.25 -7.12 3.27
CA GLU A 90 18.76 -6.14 4.26
C GLU A 90 18.31 -6.77 5.59
N ARG A 91 18.65 -8.04 5.84
CA ARG A 91 18.32 -8.77 7.10
C ARG A 91 16.81 -8.85 7.41
N LYS A 92 15.98 -8.93 6.35
CA LYS A 92 14.51 -9.03 6.44
C LYS A 92 14.05 -10.12 7.39
N THR A 93 14.53 -11.35 7.18
CA THR A 93 14.15 -12.51 7.98
C THR A 93 14.58 -12.39 9.45
N VAL A 94 15.76 -11.80 9.72
CA VAL A 94 16.23 -11.57 11.10
C VAL A 94 15.30 -10.60 11.83
N THR A 95 14.89 -9.51 11.15
CA THR A 95 13.97 -8.51 11.71
C THR A 95 12.58 -9.11 11.93
N GLN A 96 12.06 -9.86 10.97
CA GLN A 96 10.78 -10.56 11.10
C GLN A 96 10.80 -11.52 12.29
N ASN A 97 11.81 -12.36 12.40
CA ASN A 97 11.93 -13.34 13.49
C ASN A 97 12.05 -12.68 14.87
N TYR A 98 12.66 -11.49 14.95
CA TYR A 98 12.74 -10.75 16.21
C TYR A 98 11.34 -10.43 16.77
N PHE A 99 10.43 -9.95 15.93
CA PHE A 99 9.10 -9.49 16.36
C PHE A 99 8.03 -10.59 16.36
N PHE A 100 8.16 -11.60 15.52
CA PHE A 100 7.17 -12.68 15.40
C PHE A 100 7.49 -13.92 16.23
N GLU A 101 8.61 -13.96 16.96
CA GLU A 101 9.05 -15.12 17.74
C GLU A 101 7.98 -15.65 18.72
N ALA A 102 7.32 -14.76 19.46
CA ALA A 102 6.26 -15.17 20.41
C ALA A 102 5.09 -15.85 19.70
N ILE A 103 4.68 -15.32 18.53
CA ILE A 103 3.57 -15.87 17.73
C ILE A 103 3.97 -17.23 17.14
N THR A 104 5.19 -17.33 16.61
CA THR A 104 5.74 -18.58 16.07
C THR A 104 5.81 -19.66 17.15
N ASN A 105 6.33 -19.31 18.33
CA ASN A 105 6.42 -20.25 19.45
C ASN A 105 5.03 -20.74 19.91
N LEU A 106 4.02 -19.86 19.94
CA LEU A 106 2.65 -20.25 20.26
C LEU A 106 2.05 -21.17 19.18
N ASN A 107 2.30 -20.90 17.90
CA ASN A 107 1.92 -21.79 16.81
C ASN A 107 2.53 -23.18 16.97
N ASP A 108 3.82 -23.26 17.27
CA ASP A 108 4.55 -24.52 17.42
C ASP A 108 4.04 -25.33 18.62
N VAL A 109 3.79 -24.63 19.75
CA VAL A 109 3.20 -25.28 20.95
C VAL A 109 1.80 -25.79 20.63
N ALA A 110 0.94 -24.95 20.04
CA ALA A 110 -0.43 -25.35 19.67
C ALA A 110 -0.42 -26.53 18.69
N HIS A 111 0.48 -26.54 17.70
CA HIS A 111 0.62 -27.65 16.77
C HIS A 111 1.00 -28.95 17.49
N ARG A 112 2.03 -28.93 18.34
CA ARG A 112 2.49 -30.10 19.10
C ARG A 112 1.40 -30.62 20.07
N THR A 113 0.74 -29.71 20.80
CA THR A 113 -0.29 -30.08 21.77
C THR A 113 -1.51 -30.67 21.09
N ASN A 114 -1.86 -30.15 19.92
CA ASN A 114 -3.05 -30.61 19.18
C ASN A 114 -2.75 -31.72 18.17
N GLU A 115 -1.49 -32.10 17.95
CA GLU A 115 -1.11 -33.09 16.94
C GLU A 115 -1.84 -34.43 17.13
N ALA A 116 -1.84 -34.94 18.35
CA ALA A 116 -2.56 -36.17 18.68
C ALA A 116 -4.08 -36.02 18.52
N ALA A 117 -4.64 -34.89 18.97
CA ALA A 117 -6.07 -34.59 18.82
C ALA A 117 -6.48 -34.38 17.35
N LEU A 118 -5.65 -33.73 16.55
CA LEU A 118 -5.86 -33.56 15.10
C LEU A 118 -5.77 -34.89 14.35
N LEU A 119 -4.85 -35.78 14.76
CA LEU A 119 -4.75 -37.11 14.20
C LEU A 119 -5.98 -37.94 14.55
N GLN A 120 -6.41 -37.93 15.84
CA GLN A 120 -7.60 -38.61 16.30
C GLN A 120 -8.85 -38.10 15.57
N GLN A 121 -9.01 -36.79 15.45
CA GLN A 121 -10.12 -36.19 14.70
C GLN A 121 -10.15 -36.65 13.24
N LYS A 122 -8.99 -36.75 12.57
CA LYS A 122 -8.94 -37.28 11.19
C LYS A 122 -9.43 -38.72 11.13
N VAL A 123 -9.06 -39.54 12.11
CA VAL A 123 -9.52 -40.93 12.21
C VAL A 123 -11.04 -40.97 12.45
N ASP A 124 -11.52 -40.20 13.42
CA ASP A 124 -12.94 -40.15 13.79
C ASP A 124 -13.80 -39.64 12.62
N HIS A 125 -13.36 -38.59 11.93
CA HIS A 125 -14.05 -38.09 10.76
C HIS A 125 -14.03 -39.08 9.59
N GLN A 126 -12.93 -39.81 9.37
CA GLN A 126 -12.87 -40.85 8.35
C GLN A 126 -13.80 -42.03 8.67
N LEU A 127 -13.89 -42.42 9.94
CA LEU A 127 -14.84 -43.45 10.41
C LEU A 127 -16.27 -42.95 10.24
N TRP A 128 -16.56 -41.71 10.61
CA TRP A 128 -17.87 -41.08 10.44
C TRP A 128 -18.32 -41.07 8.97
N ILE A 129 -17.44 -40.65 8.02
CA ILE A 129 -17.72 -40.72 6.58
C ILE A 129 -18.00 -42.15 6.13
N THR A 130 -17.25 -43.12 6.63
CA THR A 130 -17.44 -44.54 6.26
C THR A 130 -18.78 -45.06 6.76
N GLN A 131 -19.13 -44.70 7.98
CA GLN A 131 -20.40 -45.09 8.60
C GLN A 131 -21.60 -44.39 7.91
N LYS A 132 -21.46 -43.10 7.54
CA LYS A 132 -22.45 -42.37 6.73
C LYS A 132 -22.76 -43.11 5.44
N LYS A 133 -21.73 -43.50 4.68
CA LYS A 133 -21.90 -44.26 3.43
C LYS A 133 -22.62 -45.63 3.66
N HIS A 134 -22.38 -46.24 4.79
CA HIS A 134 -23.07 -47.51 5.14
C HIS A 134 -24.55 -47.27 5.42
N LEU A 135 -24.89 -46.26 6.20
CA LEU A 135 -26.27 -45.88 6.51
C LEU A 135 -27.05 -45.42 5.26
N GLU A 136 -26.43 -44.65 4.39
CA GLU A 136 -27.01 -44.25 3.10
C GLU A 136 -27.30 -45.45 2.20
N ARG A 137 -26.41 -46.45 2.16
CA ARG A 137 -26.65 -47.69 1.41
C ARG A 137 -27.79 -48.50 2.02
N ALA A 138 -27.89 -48.56 3.35
CA ALA A 138 -29.00 -49.24 4.04
C ALA A 138 -30.33 -48.56 3.73
N PHE A 139 -30.38 -47.22 3.79
CA PHE A 139 -31.54 -46.43 3.42
C PHE A 139 -31.99 -46.72 1.96
N ASN A 140 -31.04 -46.64 1.01
CA ASN A 140 -31.33 -46.89 -0.39
C ASN A 140 -31.87 -48.30 -0.63
N LYS A 141 -31.37 -49.29 0.11
CA LYS A 141 -31.85 -50.69 0.03
C LYS A 141 -33.30 -50.82 0.53
N CYS A 142 -33.63 -50.24 1.69
CA CYS A 142 -34.98 -50.24 2.24
C CYS A 142 -35.98 -49.53 1.32
N ALA A 143 -35.58 -48.34 0.81
CA ALA A 143 -36.39 -47.56 -0.13
C ALA A 143 -36.69 -48.35 -1.44
N THR A 144 -35.72 -49.12 -1.94
CA THR A 144 -35.90 -49.95 -3.15
C THR A 144 -36.80 -51.16 -2.90
N GLN A 145 -36.85 -51.66 -1.67
CA GLN A 145 -37.71 -52.82 -1.27
C GLN A 145 -39.14 -52.38 -0.97
N GLY A 146 -39.47 -51.09 -0.90
CA GLY A 146 -40.83 -50.60 -0.68
C GLY A 146 -41.35 -50.76 0.76
N ASP A 147 -40.47 -51.03 1.72
CA ASP A 147 -40.84 -51.13 3.14
C ASP A 147 -40.78 -49.70 3.76
N GLU A 148 -41.92 -49.06 3.91
CA GLU A 148 -42.05 -47.70 4.43
C GLU A 148 -41.54 -47.56 5.87
N ALA A 149 -41.80 -48.54 6.73
CA ALA A 149 -41.39 -48.49 8.14
C ALA A 149 -39.86 -48.63 8.27
N ALA A 150 -39.24 -49.56 7.55
CA ALA A 150 -37.80 -49.73 7.52
C ALA A 150 -37.08 -48.53 6.84
N THR A 151 -37.70 -47.92 5.82
CA THR A 151 -37.18 -46.73 5.16
C THR A 151 -37.18 -45.52 6.09
N HIS A 152 -38.25 -45.33 6.87
CA HIS A 152 -38.32 -44.23 7.86
C HIS A 152 -37.28 -44.40 8.97
N ALA A 153 -37.13 -45.61 9.53
CA ALA A 153 -36.12 -45.92 10.54
C ALA A 153 -34.69 -45.71 10.02
N ALA A 154 -34.41 -46.10 8.77
CA ALA A 154 -33.12 -45.88 8.14
C ALA A 154 -32.85 -44.37 7.89
N LEU A 155 -33.85 -43.57 7.54
CA LEU A 155 -33.74 -42.12 7.40
C LEU A 155 -33.43 -41.44 8.73
N GLU A 156 -34.11 -41.84 9.82
CA GLU A 156 -33.81 -41.33 11.17
C GLU A 156 -32.38 -41.66 11.59
N ALA A 157 -31.88 -42.86 11.32
CA ALA A 157 -30.51 -43.26 11.60
C ALA A 157 -29.49 -42.41 10.83
N VAL A 158 -29.75 -42.08 9.55
CA VAL A 158 -28.92 -41.15 8.76
C VAL A 158 -28.97 -39.75 9.37
N ALA A 159 -30.16 -39.26 9.74
CA ALA A 159 -30.31 -37.92 10.32
C ALA A 159 -29.62 -37.79 11.68
N GLU A 160 -29.69 -38.82 12.54
CA GLU A 160 -29.01 -38.88 13.81
C GLU A 160 -27.47 -38.87 13.63
N HIS A 161 -26.99 -39.69 12.69
CA HIS A 161 -25.55 -39.75 12.36
C HIS A 161 -25.02 -38.42 11.83
N LEU A 162 -25.80 -37.70 11.01
CA LEU A 162 -25.43 -36.37 10.53
C LEU A 162 -25.34 -35.34 11.67
N ARG A 163 -26.18 -35.44 12.70
CA ARG A 163 -26.09 -34.58 13.91
C ARG A 163 -24.86 -34.88 14.77
N ALA A 164 -24.36 -36.11 14.70
CA ALA A 164 -23.18 -36.57 15.45
C ALA A 164 -21.86 -36.37 14.72
N GLU A 165 -21.80 -35.45 13.76
CA GLU A 165 -20.57 -35.12 13.04
C GLU A 165 -19.46 -34.64 14.00
N PRO A 166 -18.27 -35.26 13.95
CA PRO A 166 -17.15 -34.86 14.79
C PRO A 166 -16.78 -33.40 14.57
N GLN A 167 -16.81 -32.60 15.63
CA GLN A 167 -16.46 -31.20 15.56
C GLN A 167 -14.97 -31.02 15.25
N PRO A 168 -14.60 -30.05 14.42
CA PRO A 168 -13.19 -29.79 14.09
C PRO A 168 -12.39 -29.32 15.32
N VAL A 169 -11.23 -29.93 15.54
CA VAL A 169 -10.26 -29.48 16.55
C VAL A 169 -9.55 -28.23 16.04
N ARG A 170 -9.70 -27.12 16.75
CA ARG A 170 -9.02 -25.87 16.40
C ARG A 170 -7.53 -25.99 16.69
N SER A 171 -6.69 -25.82 15.66
CA SER A 171 -5.23 -25.95 15.80
C SER A 171 -4.55 -24.79 16.51
N GLY A 172 -5.22 -23.65 16.71
CA GLY A 172 -4.62 -22.45 17.30
C GLY A 172 -3.60 -21.75 16.39
N LYS A 173 -3.67 -21.94 15.09
CA LYS A 173 -2.72 -21.39 14.12
C LYS A 173 -3.02 -19.92 13.80
N PHE A 174 -2.02 -19.05 13.99
CA PHE A 174 -2.09 -17.62 13.69
C PHE A 174 -1.32 -17.20 12.44
N LEU A 175 -0.28 -17.94 12.05
CA LEU A 175 0.61 -17.57 10.94
C LEU A 175 0.39 -18.47 9.73
N TYR A 176 0.26 -17.85 8.58
CA TYR A 176 0.14 -18.47 7.26
C TYR A 176 1.23 -17.88 6.35
N GLU A 177 1.86 -18.72 5.54
CA GLU A 177 2.97 -18.29 4.67
C GLU A 177 2.59 -18.47 3.20
N ASP A 178 2.89 -19.62 2.61
CA ASP A 178 2.60 -19.92 1.21
C ASP A 178 1.24 -20.61 1.07
N THR A 179 0.21 -19.85 0.76
CA THR A 179 -1.16 -20.36 0.64
C THR A 179 -1.94 -19.64 -0.45
N THR A 180 -2.94 -20.32 -1.02
CA THR A 180 -3.91 -19.66 -1.92
C THR A 180 -5.02 -18.99 -1.10
N PRO A 181 -5.70 -17.94 -1.61
CA PRO A 181 -6.81 -17.29 -0.89
C PRO A 181 -7.91 -18.27 -0.49
N GLN A 182 -8.17 -19.26 -1.30
CA GLN A 182 -9.19 -20.29 -1.03
C GLN A 182 -8.76 -21.23 0.11
N ALA A 183 -7.51 -21.68 0.10
CA ALA A 183 -6.96 -22.50 1.19
C ALA A 183 -6.91 -21.70 2.49
N LEU A 184 -6.54 -20.42 2.42
CA LEU A 184 -6.52 -19.52 3.58
C LEU A 184 -7.91 -19.34 4.18
N VAL A 185 -8.95 -19.10 3.37
CA VAL A 185 -10.34 -19.01 3.83
C VAL A 185 -10.79 -20.29 4.52
N HIS A 186 -10.45 -21.45 3.96
CA HIS A 186 -10.78 -22.75 4.56
C HIS A 186 -10.05 -22.95 5.89
N MET A 187 -8.76 -22.67 5.94
CA MET A 187 -7.97 -22.76 7.18
C MET A 187 -8.47 -21.82 8.28
N LEU A 188 -8.90 -20.60 7.94
CA LEU A 188 -9.50 -19.67 8.91
C LEU A 188 -10.88 -20.15 9.37
N TYR A 189 -11.65 -20.83 8.52
CA TYR A 189 -12.93 -21.43 8.90
C TYR A 189 -12.77 -22.60 9.86
N GLU A 190 -11.86 -23.52 9.57
CA GLU A 190 -11.61 -24.70 10.41
C GLU A 190 -10.88 -24.37 11.71
N ASN A 191 -10.29 -23.19 11.82
CA ASN A 191 -9.41 -22.81 12.92
C ASN A 191 -9.92 -21.58 13.67
N ILE A 192 -9.00 -20.68 14.03
CA ILE A 192 -9.30 -19.38 14.60
C ILE A 192 -9.57 -18.42 13.43
N PRO A 193 -10.70 -17.67 13.43
CA PRO A 193 -11.06 -16.80 12.30
C PRO A 193 -10.24 -15.51 12.23
N HIS A 194 -9.01 -15.54 12.70
CA HIS A 194 -8.07 -14.43 12.55
C HIS A 194 -6.63 -14.92 12.47
N GLY A 195 -5.80 -14.23 11.68
CA GLY A 195 -4.42 -14.63 11.47
C GLY A 195 -3.63 -13.63 10.63
N CYS A 196 -2.41 -13.98 10.33
CA CYS A 196 -1.49 -13.18 9.55
C CYS A 196 -0.92 -14.00 8.38
N LEU A 197 -0.99 -13.43 7.19
CA LEU A 197 -0.19 -13.90 6.06
C LEU A 197 1.19 -13.23 6.17
N LEU A 198 2.19 -14.02 6.54
CA LEU A 198 3.53 -13.55 6.90
C LEU A 198 4.57 -14.07 5.92
N THR A 199 5.42 -13.20 5.38
CA THR A 199 6.61 -13.65 4.64
C THR A 199 7.68 -12.57 4.56
N SER A 200 8.94 -12.97 4.73
CA SER A 200 10.13 -12.14 4.48
C SER A 200 10.57 -12.16 3.01
N GLU A 201 9.98 -13.04 2.19
CA GLU A 201 10.26 -13.17 0.75
C GLU A 201 8.95 -13.40 -0.02
N ALA A 202 8.23 -12.32 -0.29
CA ALA A 202 6.90 -12.38 -0.91
C ALA A 202 6.92 -12.65 -2.44
N SER A 203 8.00 -13.20 -2.99
CA SER A 203 8.09 -13.52 -4.42
C SER A 203 7.05 -14.55 -4.83
N SER A 204 6.82 -15.60 -4.03
CA SER A 204 5.78 -16.61 -4.27
C SER A 204 4.39 -16.03 -4.17
N ILE A 205 4.14 -15.07 -3.28
CA ILE A 205 2.86 -14.40 -3.10
C ILE A 205 2.57 -13.51 -4.30
N PHE A 206 3.47 -12.58 -4.67
CA PHE A 206 3.25 -11.62 -5.75
C PHE A 206 3.31 -12.23 -7.16
N SER A 207 4.03 -13.34 -7.37
CA SER A 207 4.09 -14.05 -8.66
C SER A 207 3.19 -15.27 -8.73
N GLY A 208 2.72 -15.78 -7.60
CA GLY A 208 1.97 -17.00 -7.45
C GLY A 208 0.44 -16.82 -7.44
N LYS A 209 -0.24 -17.88 -6.98
CA LYS A 209 -1.71 -17.92 -6.86
C LYS A 209 -2.24 -17.25 -5.59
N ALA A 210 -1.36 -16.87 -4.65
CA ALA A 210 -1.76 -16.27 -3.37
C ALA A 210 -2.56 -14.96 -3.54
N LEU A 211 -2.25 -14.18 -4.58
CA LEU A 211 -3.01 -12.98 -4.96
C LEU A 211 -4.00 -13.25 -6.12
N GLY A 212 -4.40 -14.50 -6.35
CA GLY A 212 -5.33 -14.87 -7.43
C GLY A 212 -6.73 -14.27 -7.27
N GLU A 213 -7.17 -14.06 -6.03
CA GLU A 213 -8.50 -13.53 -5.69
C GLU A 213 -8.35 -12.38 -4.68
N LEU A 214 -8.02 -11.18 -5.19
CA LEU A 214 -7.76 -9.99 -4.37
C LEU A 214 -8.98 -9.57 -3.54
N ASP A 215 -10.18 -9.74 -4.08
CA ASP A 215 -11.42 -9.39 -3.40
C ASP A 215 -11.64 -10.20 -2.11
N LYS A 216 -11.22 -11.46 -2.08
CA LYS A 216 -11.29 -12.27 -0.86
C LYS A 216 -10.36 -11.74 0.22
N LEU A 217 -9.14 -11.34 -0.15
CA LEU A 217 -8.20 -10.75 0.79
C LEU A 217 -8.72 -9.40 1.32
N ASN A 218 -9.32 -8.59 0.46
CA ASN A 218 -10.00 -7.36 0.86
C ASN A 218 -11.13 -7.66 1.85
N THR A 219 -11.98 -8.65 1.56
CA THR A 219 -13.09 -9.05 2.44
C THR A 219 -12.60 -9.52 3.81
N LEU A 220 -11.52 -10.30 3.86
CA LEU A 220 -10.91 -10.75 5.13
C LEU A 220 -10.29 -9.59 5.92
N TRP A 221 -9.71 -8.60 5.26
CA TRP A 221 -9.19 -7.39 5.90
C TRP A 221 -10.31 -6.50 6.43
N ASP A 222 -11.44 -6.40 5.70
CA ASP A 222 -12.63 -5.64 6.11
C ASP A 222 -13.47 -6.37 7.17
N GLY A 223 -13.16 -7.64 7.48
CA GLY A 223 -13.94 -8.46 8.42
C GLY A 223 -15.29 -8.90 7.89
N GLY A 224 -15.48 -8.83 6.59
CA GLY A 224 -16.69 -9.26 5.91
C GLY A 224 -16.87 -10.78 5.91
N SER A 225 -18.05 -11.22 5.45
CA SER A 225 -18.37 -12.64 5.30
C SER A 225 -17.89 -13.17 3.97
N VAL A 226 -17.21 -14.33 4.00
CA VAL A 226 -16.82 -15.06 2.80
C VAL A 226 -17.66 -16.31 2.69
N LYS A 227 -18.52 -16.37 1.66
CA LYS A 227 -19.32 -17.57 1.32
C LYS A 227 -18.56 -18.42 0.32
N VAL A 228 -18.48 -19.70 0.58
CA VAL A 228 -17.84 -20.67 -0.31
C VAL A 228 -18.87 -21.72 -0.69
N ASP A 229 -19.39 -21.60 -1.93
CA ASP A 229 -20.33 -22.54 -2.53
C ASP A 229 -19.62 -23.28 -3.66
N ARG A 230 -19.43 -24.59 -3.52
CA ARG A 230 -18.78 -25.43 -4.54
C ARG A 230 -19.51 -26.75 -4.72
N ILE A 231 -19.61 -27.20 -5.97
CA ILE A 231 -20.25 -28.47 -6.35
C ILE A 231 -19.56 -29.69 -5.71
N SER A 232 -18.26 -29.60 -5.42
CA SER A 232 -17.44 -30.74 -4.98
C SER A 232 -17.10 -30.75 -3.48
N ARG A 233 -17.59 -29.78 -2.69
CA ARG A 233 -17.31 -29.67 -1.24
C ARG A 233 -18.53 -29.09 -0.53
N ASP A 234 -18.64 -29.36 0.76
CA ASP A 234 -19.68 -28.75 1.59
C ASP A 234 -19.52 -27.20 1.60
N SER A 235 -20.65 -26.54 1.42
CA SER A 235 -20.72 -25.08 1.45
C SER A 235 -20.55 -24.58 2.88
N PHE A 236 -19.76 -23.51 3.07
CA PHE A 236 -19.59 -22.89 4.38
C PHE A 236 -19.54 -21.37 4.29
N VAL A 237 -19.79 -20.71 5.41
CA VAL A 237 -19.72 -19.26 5.54
C VAL A 237 -18.71 -18.91 6.64
N LEU A 238 -17.61 -18.27 6.25
CA LEU A 238 -16.65 -17.70 7.18
C LEU A 238 -17.10 -16.29 7.54
N GLN A 239 -17.42 -16.07 8.81
CA GLN A 239 -17.88 -14.77 9.33
C GLN A 239 -16.86 -14.17 10.28
N ASN A 240 -16.85 -12.83 10.36
CA ASN A 240 -16.03 -12.06 11.30
C ASN A 240 -14.52 -12.42 11.25
N ALA A 241 -14.04 -12.87 10.10
CA ALA A 241 -12.62 -13.15 9.94
C ALA A 241 -11.78 -11.87 9.96
N ARG A 242 -10.53 -11.99 10.40
CA ARG A 242 -9.55 -10.90 10.44
C ARG A 242 -8.23 -11.39 9.86
N LEU A 243 -7.73 -10.67 8.87
CA LEU A 243 -6.47 -11.03 8.23
C LEU A 243 -5.52 -9.82 8.16
N THR A 244 -4.42 -9.92 8.87
CA THR A 244 -3.26 -9.05 8.69
C THR A 244 -2.35 -9.62 7.60
N LEU A 245 -1.83 -8.76 6.73
CA LEU A 245 -0.77 -9.11 5.79
C LEU A 245 0.52 -8.39 6.22
N SER A 246 1.60 -9.14 6.48
CA SER A 246 2.93 -8.60 6.77
C SER A 246 3.92 -9.16 5.76
N LEU A 247 4.12 -8.41 4.68
CA LEU A 247 4.83 -8.86 3.50
C LEU A 247 6.11 -8.05 3.29
N MET A 248 7.20 -8.75 2.97
CA MET A 248 8.41 -8.12 2.49
C MET A 248 8.77 -8.65 1.10
N ALA A 249 9.07 -7.75 0.19
CA ALA A 249 9.40 -8.09 -1.19
C ALA A 249 10.60 -7.30 -1.71
N GLN A 250 11.30 -7.87 -2.69
CA GLN A 250 12.35 -7.16 -3.41
C GLN A 250 11.72 -6.22 -4.45
N PRO A 251 12.38 -5.07 -4.78
CA PRO A 251 11.86 -4.11 -5.75
C PRO A 251 11.47 -4.73 -7.10
N ASN A 252 12.28 -5.65 -7.61
CA ASN A 252 11.99 -6.31 -8.90
C ASN A 252 10.74 -7.19 -8.87
N VAL A 253 10.40 -7.76 -7.72
CA VAL A 253 9.18 -8.55 -7.54
C VAL A 253 7.97 -7.63 -7.62
N ILE A 254 8.04 -6.49 -6.94
CA ILE A 254 6.99 -5.47 -6.95
C ILE A 254 6.84 -4.88 -8.35
N ASN A 255 7.92 -4.47 -9.01
CA ASN A 255 7.87 -3.92 -10.37
C ASN A 255 7.24 -4.89 -11.37
N ARG A 256 7.56 -6.19 -11.25
CA ARG A 256 6.96 -7.25 -12.08
C ARG A 256 5.47 -7.43 -11.79
N PHE A 257 5.07 -7.38 -10.54
CA PHE A 257 3.66 -7.44 -10.15
C PHE A 257 2.90 -6.23 -10.68
N MET A 258 3.43 -5.02 -10.46
CA MET A 258 2.82 -3.77 -10.93
C MET A 258 2.66 -3.75 -12.45
N SER A 259 3.67 -4.21 -13.21
CA SER A 259 3.57 -4.26 -14.67
C SER A 259 2.54 -5.27 -15.19
N LYS A 260 2.25 -6.34 -14.44
CA LYS A 260 1.32 -7.40 -14.87
C LYS A 260 -0.10 -7.23 -14.35
N ARG A 261 -0.26 -6.79 -13.13
CA ARG A 261 -1.53 -6.77 -12.39
C ARG A 261 -1.79 -5.48 -11.62
N GLY A 262 -0.93 -4.48 -11.75
CA GLY A 262 -1.06 -3.23 -11.00
C GLY A 262 -2.38 -2.52 -11.24
N GLU A 263 -2.88 -2.51 -12.47
CA GLU A 263 -4.18 -1.92 -12.83
C GLU A 263 -5.36 -2.66 -12.16
N GLU A 264 -5.38 -3.99 -12.23
CA GLU A 264 -6.38 -4.82 -11.54
C GLU A 264 -6.33 -4.61 -10.02
N ALA A 265 -5.13 -4.63 -9.45
CA ALA A 265 -4.92 -4.49 -8.01
C ALA A 265 -5.30 -3.08 -7.49
N ARG A 266 -5.17 -2.04 -8.33
CA ARG A 266 -5.73 -0.72 -8.04
C ARG A 266 -7.24 -0.70 -8.20
N GLY A 267 -7.77 -1.21 -9.31
CA GLY A 267 -9.19 -1.21 -9.59
C GLY A 267 -10.03 -1.93 -8.52
N THR A 268 -9.49 -2.99 -7.91
CA THR A 268 -10.11 -3.68 -6.77
C THR A 268 -9.89 -2.99 -5.42
N GLY A 269 -9.11 -1.92 -5.36
CA GLY A 269 -8.72 -1.24 -4.12
C GLY A 269 -7.78 -2.05 -3.22
N PHE A 270 -7.20 -3.15 -3.72
CA PHE A 270 -6.28 -3.98 -2.93
C PHE A 270 -5.02 -3.21 -2.54
N LEU A 271 -4.38 -2.53 -3.50
CA LEU A 271 -3.19 -1.73 -3.21
C LEU A 271 -3.47 -0.56 -2.26
N ALA A 272 -4.63 0.06 -2.36
CA ALA A 272 -5.01 1.19 -1.52
C ALA A 272 -5.04 0.89 0.00
N ARG A 273 -5.14 -0.39 0.37
CA ARG A 273 -5.16 -0.86 1.76
C ARG A 273 -3.78 -1.03 2.39
N PHE A 274 -2.72 -0.99 1.57
CA PHE A 274 -1.36 -1.19 2.07
C PHE A 274 -0.74 0.07 2.66
N LEU A 275 -0.14 -0.10 3.83
CA LEU A 275 0.90 0.77 4.35
C LEU A 275 2.23 0.29 3.76
N VAL A 276 2.90 1.17 3.01
CA VAL A 276 4.08 0.82 2.21
C VAL A 276 5.31 1.52 2.75
N VAL A 277 6.39 0.77 2.93
CA VAL A 277 7.68 1.31 3.31
C VAL A 277 8.76 0.75 2.39
N LYS A 278 9.56 1.62 1.82
CA LYS A 278 10.84 1.26 1.21
C LYS A 278 11.95 1.80 2.11
N PRO A 279 12.53 0.96 2.97
CA PRO A 279 13.54 1.39 3.91
C PRO A 279 14.83 1.77 3.19
N ARG A 280 15.63 2.64 3.83
CA ARG A 280 16.97 2.91 3.34
C ARG A 280 17.84 1.66 3.45
N THR A 281 18.75 1.50 2.50
CA THR A 281 19.73 0.42 2.49
C THR A 281 20.73 0.58 3.62
N MET A 282 20.87 -0.47 4.44
CA MET A 282 21.90 -0.59 5.48
C MET A 282 23.04 -1.51 5.05
N ALA A 283 22.88 -2.25 3.97
CA ALA A 283 23.94 -3.09 3.41
C ALA A 283 25.15 -2.24 3.00
N GLY A 284 26.35 -2.67 3.37
CA GLY A 284 27.59 -1.90 3.12
C GLY A 284 27.95 -0.86 4.19
N HIS A 285 27.02 -0.50 5.08
CA HIS A 285 27.25 0.49 6.15
C HIS A 285 27.30 -0.14 7.56
N ARG A 286 27.21 -1.47 7.64
CA ARG A 286 27.18 -2.21 8.91
C ARG A 286 28.57 -2.35 9.50
N THR A 287 28.64 -2.27 10.83
CA THR A 287 29.88 -2.45 11.58
C THR A 287 29.93 -3.81 12.26
N ASN A 288 31.12 -4.33 12.51
CA ASN A 288 31.31 -5.55 13.26
C ASN A 288 31.15 -5.27 14.76
N GLN A 289 29.99 -5.62 15.30
CA GLN A 289 29.70 -5.53 16.73
C GLN A 289 29.11 -6.84 17.25
N LYS A 290 29.39 -7.16 18.51
CA LYS A 290 28.72 -8.27 19.19
C LYS A 290 27.31 -7.86 19.56
N LEU A 291 26.34 -8.74 19.33
CA LEU A 291 24.98 -8.56 19.84
C LEU A 291 24.98 -8.40 21.34
N SER A 292 24.31 -7.39 21.83
CA SER A 292 24.07 -7.21 23.25
C SER A 292 22.90 -8.09 23.73
N LYS A 293 22.61 -8.07 25.04
CA LYS A 293 21.46 -8.80 25.57
C LYS A 293 20.15 -8.14 25.11
N LEU A 294 19.33 -8.88 24.34
CA LEU A 294 18.07 -8.43 23.82
C LEU A 294 16.97 -8.39 24.91
N SER A 295 17.02 -7.38 25.78
CA SER A 295 16.10 -7.26 26.91
C SER A 295 14.73 -6.76 26.53
N ARG A 296 14.63 -5.88 25.52
CA ARG A 296 13.39 -5.30 25.02
C ARG A 296 12.62 -6.30 24.17
N LYS A 297 13.31 -7.15 23.42
CA LYS A 297 12.72 -8.30 22.73
C LYS A 297 11.90 -9.17 23.68
N LYS A 298 12.48 -9.51 24.85
CA LYS A 298 11.79 -10.34 25.84
C LYS A 298 10.49 -9.67 26.32
N ALA A 299 10.53 -8.39 26.66
CA ALA A 299 9.36 -7.65 27.11
C ALA A 299 8.29 -7.55 26.02
N PHE A 300 8.69 -7.26 24.78
CA PHE A 300 7.81 -7.24 23.61
C PHE A 300 7.12 -8.61 23.41
N ASN A 301 7.89 -9.70 23.40
CA ASN A 301 7.36 -11.05 23.23
C ASN A 301 6.40 -11.45 24.34
N THR A 302 6.70 -11.07 25.60
CA THR A 302 5.78 -11.29 26.72
C THR A 302 4.45 -10.58 26.48
N ARG A 303 4.48 -9.30 26.04
CA ARG A 303 3.26 -8.55 25.76
C ARG A 303 2.44 -9.13 24.59
N ILE A 304 3.10 -9.56 23.52
CA ILE A 304 2.43 -10.27 22.40
C ILE A 304 1.78 -11.55 22.91
N GLN A 305 2.47 -12.31 23.75
CA GLN A 305 1.93 -13.55 24.32
C GLN A 305 0.72 -13.29 25.20
N GLU A 306 0.76 -12.29 26.08
CA GLU A 306 -0.37 -11.87 26.89
C GLU A 306 -1.60 -11.55 26.04
N LEU A 307 -1.44 -10.78 24.95
CA LEU A 307 -2.53 -10.43 24.05
C LEU A 307 -3.12 -11.66 23.34
N LEU A 308 -2.27 -12.57 22.86
CA LEU A 308 -2.73 -13.78 22.15
C LEU A 308 -3.38 -14.83 23.08
N THR A 309 -3.00 -14.85 24.36
CA THR A 309 -3.55 -15.78 25.36
C THR A 309 -4.67 -15.16 26.19
N SER A 310 -4.96 -13.87 26.00
CA SER A 310 -6.12 -13.23 26.62
C SER A 310 -7.39 -13.96 26.23
N GLU A 311 -8.25 -14.24 27.20
CA GLU A 311 -9.54 -14.86 26.93
C GLU A 311 -10.32 -13.96 25.96
N SER A 312 -10.54 -14.48 24.77
CA SER A 312 -11.39 -13.84 23.81
C SER A 312 -12.83 -13.94 24.33
N SER A 313 -13.39 -12.81 24.76
CA SER A 313 -14.85 -12.73 24.97
C SER A 313 -15.53 -13.05 23.63
N SER A 314 -16.78 -13.52 23.68
CA SER A 314 -17.57 -13.81 22.47
C SER A 314 -17.67 -12.60 21.52
N GLU A 315 -17.49 -11.39 22.06
CA GLU A 315 -17.50 -10.13 21.32
C GLU A 315 -16.19 -9.39 21.54
N ARG A 316 -15.65 -8.80 20.44
CA ARG A 316 -14.48 -7.93 20.48
C ARG A 316 -14.80 -6.60 21.16
N GLN A 317 -13.86 -6.10 21.94
CA GLN A 317 -13.99 -4.77 22.53
C GLN A 317 -13.94 -3.70 21.43
N VAL A 318 -14.80 -2.69 21.52
CA VAL A 318 -14.81 -1.56 20.58
C VAL A 318 -14.08 -0.39 21.21
N LEU A 319 -13.00 0.04 20.58
CA LEU A 319 -12.25 1.23 20.98
C LEU A 319 -12.84 2.47 20.33
N GLN A 320 -12.79 3.59 21.04
CA GLN A 320 -13.28 4.89 20.59
C GLN A 320 -12.17 5.93 20.69
N PHE A 321 -12.33 7.03 19.99
CA PHE A 321 -11.40 8.16 20.09
C PHE A 321 -11.86 9.13 21.19
N SER A 322 -10.92 9.68 21.96
CA SER A 322 -11.18 10.79 22.85
C SER A 322 -11.71 12.02 22.07
N GLU A 323 -12.38 12.95 22.72
CA GLU A 323 -12.95 14.12 22.02
C GLU A 323 -11.89 14.91 21.23
N GLN A 324 -10.71 15.14 21.82
CA GLN A 324 -9.61 15.80 21.12
C GLN A 324 -9.11 15.00 19.92
N ALA A 325 -9.08 13.68 20.03
CA ALA A 325 -8.69 12.80 18.92
C ALA A 325 -9.75 12.79 17.81
N LYS A 326 -11.04 12.85 18.14
CA LYS A 326 -12.13 12.99 17.16
C LYS A 326 -12.00 14.28 16.36
N ASP A 327 -11.77 15.40 17.04
CA ASP A 327 -11.59 16.69 16.38
C ASP A 327 -10.40 16.66 15.42
N PHE A 328 -9.25 16.13 15.86
CA PHE A 328 -8.07 15.96 15.00
C PHE A 328 -8.35 15.02 13.82
N TRP A 329 -9.09 13.95 14.04
CA TRP A 329 -9.50 13.02 12.99
C TRP A 329 -10.34 13.71 11.91
N PHE A 330 -11.33 14.54 12.30
CA PHE A 330 -12.13 15.30 11.34
C PHE A 330 -11.30 16.31 10.54
N MET A 331 -10.31 16.93 11.16
CA MET A 331 -9.38 17.82 10.44
C MET A 331 -8.53 17.06 9.42
N CYS A 332 -8.04 15.86 9.78
CA CYS A 332 -7.34 14.98 8.84
C CYS A 332 -8.24 14.56 7.68
N ASN A 333 -9.50 14.25 7.94
CA ASN A 333 -10.48 13.91 6.91
C ASN A 333 -10.69 15.09 5.95
N GLN A 334 -10.90 16.29 6.47
CA GLN A 334 -11.06 17.49 5.67
C GLN A 334 -9.80 17.80 4.82
N TYR A 335 -8.61 17.58 5.39
CA TYR A 335 -7.35 17.70 4.64
C TYR A 335 -7.31 16.72 3.46
N LEU A 336 -7.63 15.44 3.67
CA LEU A 336 -7.65 14.43 2.60
C LEU A 336 -8.68 14.76 1.51
N GLU A 337 -9.88 15.20 1.89
CA GLU A 337 -10.91 15.61 0.93
C GLU A 337 -10.42 16.77 0.04
N LYS A 338 -9.72 17.75 0.64
CA LYS A 338 -9.11 18.84 -0.12
C LYS A 338 -8.02 18.33 -1.06
N GLN A 339 -7.18 17.38 -0.62
CA GLN A 339 -6.12 16.80 -1.43
C GLN A 339 -6.63 15.88 -2.56
N MET A 340 -7.88 15.43 -2.51
CA MET A 340 -8.54 14.66 -3.58
C MET A 340 -9.21 15.55 -4.64
N GLN A 341 -9.30 16.86 -4.41
CA GLN A 341 -9.82 17.82 -5.39
C GLN A 341 -8.83 18.04 -6.53
N GLU A 342 -9.29 18.75 -7.58
CA GLU A 342 -8.43 19.17 -8.69
C GLU A 342 -7.21 19.95 -8.12
N ASN A 343 -6.03 19.59 -8.59
CA ASN A 343 -4.73 20.14 -8.13
C ASN A 343 -4.25 19.65 -6.75
N GLY A 344 -4.91 18.70 -6.13
CA GLY A 344 -4.45 18.09 -4.90
C GLY A 344 -3.56 16.87 -5.11
N LEU A 345 -2.75 16.56 -4.11
CA LEU A 345 -1.78 15.44 -4.13
C LEU A 345 -2.43 14.10 -4.51
N TYR A 346 -3.67 13.87 -4.07
CA TYR A 346 -4.38 12.61 -4.26
C TYR A 346 -5.45 12.67 -5.38
N TYR A 347 -5.41 13.68 -6.25
CA TYR A 347 -6.39 13.81 -7.32
C TYR A 347 -6.51 12.54 -8.19
N TYR A 348 -5.38 11.92 -8.53
CA TYR A 348 -5.32 10.67 -9.29
C TYR A 348 -5.19 9.40 -8.41
N LEU A 349 -5.25 9.55 -7.09
CA LEU A 349 -5.06 8.49 -6.10
C LEU A 349 -6.18 8.50 -5.04
N LYS A 350 -7.40 8.81 -5.47
CA LYS A 350 -8.56 8.90 -4.57
C LYS A 350 -8.86 7.59 -3.84
N ASP A 351 -8.62 6.48 -4.52
CA ASP A 351 -8.70 5.13 -3.95
C ASP A 351 -7.77 4.95 -2.74
N HIS A 352 -6.52 5.39 -2.87
CA HIS A 352 -5.55 5.35 -1.79
C HIS A 352 -5.89 6.35 -0.67
N ALA A 353 -6.18 7.61 -1.02
CA ALA A 353 -6.50 8.65 -0.05
C ALA A 353 -7.70 8.30 0.83
N SER A 354 -8.75 7.70 0.24
CA SER A 354 -9.95 7.27 0.98
C SER A 354 -9.68 6.18 2.02
N LYS A 355 -8.56 5.42 1.89
CA LYS A 355 -8.17 4.39 2.85
C LYS A 355 -7.12 4.84 3.88
N LEU A 356 -6.49 6.02 3.69
CA LEU A 356 -5.44 6.49 4.60
C LEU A 356 -5.94 6.70 6.03
N LEU A 357 -7.07 7.36 6.20
CA LEU A 357 -7.60 7.68 7.52
C LEU A 357 -8.18 6.44 8.22
N GLU A 358 -8.75 5.52 7.45
CA GLU A 358 -9.14 4.20 7.96
C GLU A 358 -7.93 3.41 8.45
N ASN A 359 -6.85 3.34 7.67
CA ASN A 359 -5.59 2.71 8.08
C ASN A 359 -4.99 3.39 9.31
N THR A 360 -5.05 4.72 9.39
CA THR A 360 -4.62 5.49 10.57
C THR A 360 -5.43 5.08 11.81
N SER A 361 -6.75 4.95 11.68
CA SER A 361 -7.64 4.56 12.78
C SER A 361 -7.37 3.13 13.25
N ARG A 362 -7.20 2.19 12.32
CA ARG A 362 -6.82 0.79 12.60
C ARG A 362 -5.47 0.70 13.32
N LEU A 363 -4.49 1.47 12.84
CA LEU A 363 -3.16 1.54 13.44
C LEU A 363 -3.22 2.15 14.85
N ALA A 364 -4.00 3.21 15.05
CA ALA A 364 -4.16 3.85 16.35
C ALA A 364 -4.78 2.89 17.39
N ALA A 365 -5.80 2.14 17.00
CA ALA A 365 -6.39 1.11 17.85
C ALA A 365 -5.41 -0.03 18.18
N THR A 366 -4.62 -0.43 17.20
CA THR A 366 -3.56 -1.45 17.37
C THR A 366 -2.50 -0.98 18.36
N MET A 367 -1.99 0.24 18.21
CA MET A 367 -0.98 0.83 19.09
C MET A 367 -1.53 1.06 20.50
N HIS A 368 -2.72 1.62 20.62
CA HIS A 368 -3.37 1.80 21.92
C HIS A 368 -3.53 0.48 22.67
N THR A 369 -4.02 -0.58 22.00
CA THR A 369 -4.21 -1.91 22.61
C THR A 369 -2.90 -2.51 23.09
N PHE A 370 -1.82 -2.34 22.32
CA PHE A 370 -0.52 -2.88 22.68
C PHE A 370 0.11 -2.14 23.88
N GLU A 371 0.03 -0.81 23.90
CA GLU A 371 0.69 0.03 24.90
C GLU A 371 -0.12 0.21 26.20
N ARG A 372 -1.44 0.06 26.15
CA ARG A 372 -2.29 0.22 27.34
C ARG A 372 -1.95 -0.79 28.42
N LYS A 373 -1.94 -0.32 29.66
CA LYS A 373 -1.71 -1.16 30.84
C LYS A 373 -2.99 -1.82 31.35
N ASN A 374 -4.14 -1.24 31.10
CA ASN A 374 -5.43 -1.70 31.55
C ASN A 374 -6.37 -1.97 30.37
N ASN A 375 -6.95 -3.16 30.31
CA ASN A 375 -7.89 -3.55 29.26
C ASN A 375 -9.21 -2.78 29.31
N SER A 376 -9.55 -2.11 30.41
CA SER A 376 -10.72 -1.23 30.50
C SER A 376 -10.53 0.14 29.84
N ASP A 377 -9.31 0.51 29.47
CA ASP A 377 -9.03 1.74 28.75
C ASP A 377 -9.40 1.56 27.27
N ILE A 378 -10.51 2.18 26.89
CA ILE A 378 -11.08 2.08 25.53
C ILE A 378 -10.90 3.36 24.70
N GLU A 379 -10.37 4.43 25.31
CA GLU A 379 -10.24 5.73 24.65
C GLU A 379 -8.85 5.92 24.04
N ILE A 380 -8.80 6.02 22.72
CA ILE A 380 -7.59 6.33 21.97
C ILE A 380 -7.30 7.82 22.09
N ASP A 381 -6.16 8.16 22.66
CA ASP A 381 -5.75 9.54 22.87
C ASP A 381 -5.25 10.21 21.56
N ILE A 382 -5.22 11.55 21.58
CA ILE A 382 -4.79 12.37 20.44
C ILE A 382 -3.31 12.16 20.08
N PHE A 383 -2.41 11.88 21.03
CA PHE A 383 -1.00 11.65 20.75
C PHE A 383 -0.81 10.38 19.93
N THR A 384 -1.48 9.29 20.32
CA THR A 384 -1.48 8.03 19.59
C THR A 384 -1.99 8.24 18.15
N LEU A 385 -3.06 9.01 17.98
CA LEU A 385 -3.61 9.31 16.65
C LEU A 385 -2.66 10.17 15.81
N LYS A 386 -2.01 11.19 16.37
CA LYS A 386 -1.00 12.02 15.70
C LYS A 386 0.22 11.22 15.24
N PHE A 387 0.70 10.31 16.09
CA PHE A 387 1.77 9.38 15.72
C PHE A 387 1.36 8.53 14.52
N CYS A 388 0.19 7.90 14.59
CA CYS A 388 -0.31 7.03 13.53
C CYS A 388 -0.58 7.79 12.23
N TRP A 389 -1.09 9.00 12.31
CA TRP A 389 -1.27 9.88 11.16
C TRP A 389 0.07 10.21 10.48
N SER A 390 1.07 10.61 11.26
CA SER A 390 2.42 10.91 10.72
C SER A 390 3.05 9.68 10.07
N PHE A 391 2.90 8.51 10.69
CA PHE A 391 3.39 7.26 10.14
C PHE A 391 2.70 6.90 8.82
N THR A 392 1.37 6.96 8.76
CA THR A 392 0.60 6.63 7.56
C THR A 392 0.85 7.62 6.42
N GLN A 393 1.11 8.90 6.72
CA GLN A 393 1.49 9.89 5.71
C GLN A 393 2.87 9.59 5.11
N ASN A 394 3.83 9.11 5.89
CA ASN A 394 5.12 8.67 5.35
C ASN A 394 4.97 7.38 4.52
N CYS A 395 4.14 6.43 4.97
CA CYS A 395 3.78 5.27 4.14
C CYS A 395 3.13 5.69 2.82
N SER A 396 2.29 6.74 2.83
CA SER A 396 1.66 7.27 1.62
C SER A 396 2.67 7.87 0.65
N LYS A 397 3.71 8.57 1.12
CA LYS A 397 4.80 9.04 0.25
C LYS A 397 5.47 7.87 -0.46
N HIS A 398 5.83 6.82 0.28
CA HIS A 398 6.44 5.61 -0.31
C HIS A 398 5.48 4.85 -1.23
N PHE A 399 4.17 4.86 -0.94
CA PHE A 399 3.15 4.33 -1.85
C PHE A 399 3.14 5.09 -3.18
N ILE A 400 3.12 6.42 -3.14
CA ILE A 400 3.15 7.29 -4.33
C ILE A 400 4.41 7.02 -5.15
N GLU A 401 5.57 6.95 -4.52
CA GLU A 401 6.85 6.75 -5.20
C GLU A 401 7.02 5.36 -5.83
N HIS A 402 6.42 4.31 -5.24
CA HIS A 402 6.75 2.94 -5.61
C HIS A 402 5.59 2.08 -6.11
N LEU A 403 4.34 2.43 -5.77
CA LEU A 403 3.14 1.66 -6.16
C LEU A 403 2.11 2.48 -6.96
N ALA A 404 2.15 3.79 -6.88
CA ALA A 404 1.32 4.62 -7.73
C ALA A 404 1.87 4.54 -9.15
N ASN A 405 1.22 3.75 -10.01
CA ASN A 405 1.47 3.90 -11.43
C ASN A 405 1.09 5.33 -11.82
N GLU A 406 1.98 5.99 -12.54
CA GLU A 406 1.68 7.29 -13.10
C GLU A 406 0.40 7.18 -13.95
N PRO A 407 -0.62 8.02 -13.71
CA PRO A 407 -1.84 7.98 -14.52
C PRO A 407 -1.51 8.09 -16.00
N GLN A 408 -2.25 7.38 -16.86
CA GLN A 408 -1.97 7.37 -18.30
C GLN A 408 -1.91 8.77 -18.89
N ILE A 409 -2.77 9.68 -18.41
CA ILE A 409 -2.76 11.08 -18.84
C ILE A 409 -1.44 11.80 -18.47
N ILE A 410 -0.86 11.51 -17.31
CA ILE A 410 0.42 12.10 -16.88
C ILE A 410 1.56 11.50 -17.71
N THR A 411 1.60 10.20 -17.89
CA THR A 411 2.58 9.52 -18.75
C THR A 411 2.52 10.07 -20.19
N ASP A 412 1.31 10.21 -20.74
CA ASP A 412 1.10 10.75 -22.07
C ASP A 412 1.55 12.21 -22.18
N THR A 413 1.26 13.00 -21.14
CA THR A 413 1.64 14.41 -21.05
C THR A 413 3.15 14.57 -20.91
N ASN A 414 3.81 13.73 -20.10
CA ASN A 414 5.27 13.66 -19.98
C ASN A 414 5.93 13.32 -21.33
N LEU A 415 5.46 12.25 -21.97
CA LEU A 415 5.97 11.85 -23.28
C LEU A 415 5.82 12.96 -24.32
N LEU A 416 4.66 13.63 -24.33
CA LEU A 416 4.42 14.76 -25.23
C LEU A 416 5.33 15.93 -24.91
N ALA A 417 5.46 16.32 -23.64
CA ALA A 417 6.30 17.42 -23.21
C ALA A 417 7.78 17.17 -23.56
N HIS A 418 8.31 15.99 -23.25
CA HIS A 418 9.67 15.61 -23.63
C HIS A 418 9.90 15.61 -25.13
N PHE A 419 8.92 15.13 -25.90
CA PHE A 419 8.99 15.15 -27.36
C PHE A 419 9.07 16.59 -27.88
N LEU A 420 8.21 17.48 -27.40
CA LEU A 420 8.17 18.88 -27.81
C LEU A 420 9.45 19.64 -27.43
N LEU A 421 9.96 19.42 -26.20
CA LEU A 421 11.23 19.99 -25.75
C LEU A 421 12.41 19.47 -26.55
N LYS A 422 12.46 18.16 -26.83
CA LYS A 422 13.53 17.54 -27.64
C LYS A 422 13.54 18.07 -29.06
N ILE A 423 12.38 18.33 -29.65
CA ILE A 423 12.30 18.94 -30.98
C ILE A 423 12.80 20.37 -30.95
N ALA A 424 12.36 21.18 -29.97
CA ALA A 424 12.84 22.53 -29.80
C ALA A 424 14.37 22.58 -29.65
N TYR A 425 14.93 21.69 -28.82
CA TYR A 425 16.38 21.54 -28.65
C TYR A 425 17.11 21.17 -29.95
N LYS A 426 16.60 20.18 -30.71
CA LYS A 426 17.23 19.77 -31.98
C LYS A 426 17.18 20.84 -33.06
N LEU A 427 16.13 21.64 -33.05
CA LEU A 427 16.00 22.76 -33.97
C LEU A 427 17.06 23.85 -33.71
N ASP A 428 17.48 24.01 -32.45
CA ASP A 428 18.47 25.03 -32.05
C ASP A 428 19.92 24.55 -32.19
N ILE A 429 20.20 23.23 -32.04
CA ILE A 429 21.58 22.69 -32.09
C ILE A 429 22.01 22.30 -33.50
N HIS A 430 21.10 21.84 -34.33
CA HIS A 430 21.44 21.40 -35.69
C HIS A 430 20.93 22.42 -36.72
N SER A 431 21.57 23.55 -36.74
CA SER A 431 21.61 24.37 -37.96
C SER A 431 22.50 23.65 -38.97
N PRO A 432 21.97 23.08 -40.05
CA PRO A 432 22.81 22.40 -41.03
C PRO A 432 23.73 23.43 -41.74
N ASP A 433 24.97 23.03 -42.00
CA ASP A 433 25.83 23.72 -42.94
C ASP A 433 25.02 24.12 -44.19
N PRO A 434 25.18 25.31 -44.72
CA PRO A 434 24.43 25.82 -45.89
C PRO A 434 24.56 24.93 -47.15
N GLU A 435 25.55 24.06 -47.22
CA GLU A 435 25.80 23.24 -48.42
C GLU A 435 25.03 21.91 -48.49
N THR A 436 24.28 21.49 -47.43
CA THR A 436 23.52 20.23 -47.40
C THR A 436 22.00 20.41 -47.64
N GLU A 437 21.56 21.55 -48.12
CA GLU A 437 20.15 21.94 -48.19
C GLU A 437 19.29 21.29 -49.29
N THR A 438 19.87 20.50 -50.20
CA THR A 438 19.15 20.15 -51.43
C THR A 438 18.30 18.89 -51.39
N ASN A 439 18.24 18.11 -50.29
CA ASN A 439 17.55 16.80 -50.34
C ASN A 439 16.74 16.35 -49.15
N ARG A 440 16.32 17.22 -48.22
CA ARG A 440 15.38 16.82 -47.17
C ARG A 440 14.05 17.56 -47.26
N LYS A 441 13.05 16.90 -47.85
CA LYS A 441 11.65 17.33 -47.85
C LYS A 441 11.16 17.47 -46.42
N SER A 442 10.84 18.74 -46.05
CA SER A 442 9.92 19.21 -45.00
C SER A 442 9.86 18.41 -43.70
N ASP A 443 10.78 18.64 -42.80
CA ASP A 443 10.52 18.48 -41.38
C ASP A 443 9.58 19.62 -40.93
N PRO A 444 8.34 19.32 -40.47
CA PRO A 444 7.37 20.35 -40.12
C PRO A 444 7.77 21.24 -38.94
N PHE A 445 8.84 20.91 -38.24
CA PHE A 445 9.36 21.65 -37.09
C PHE A 445 10.60 22.50 -37.39
N ARG A 446 10.93 22.73 -38.65
CA ARG A 446 12.13 23.47 -39.04
C ARG A 446 11.96 24.97 -38.76
N ILE A 447 12.76 25.49 -37.81
CA ILE A 447 12.99 26.91 -37.60
C ILE A 447 14.45 27.23 -37.96
N LYS A 448 14.70 28.29 -38.70
CA LYS A 448 16.05 28.82 -38.94
C LYS A 448 16.55 29.45 -37.65
N ALA A 449 17.38 28.76 -36.90
CA ALA A 449 17.93 29.29 -35.64
C ALA A 449 19.46 29.32 -35.68
N ARG A 450 20.01 30.25 -34.91
CA ARG A 450 21.43 30.44 -34.65
C ARG A 450 21.98 29.28 -33.82
N PRO A 451 23.23 28.82 -34.04
CA PRO A 451 23.82 27.78 -33.18
C PRO A 451 23.87 28.25 -31.72
N VAL A 452 23.33 27.42 -30.82
CA VAL A 452 23.26 27.69 -29.38
C VAL A 452 24.31 26.85 -28.68
N GLN A 453 25.06 27.50 -27.77
CA GLN A 453 26.08 26.84 -26.94
C GLN A 453 25.45 26.24 -25.67
N PRO A 454 26.00 25.13 -25.11
CA PRO A 454 25.58 24.65 -23.80
C PRO A 454 25.65 25.73 -22.74
N GLY A 455 24.56 25.95 -21.98
CA GLY A 455 24.42 26.99 -20.97
C GLY A 455 23.78 28.29 -21.47
N ASP A 456 23.44 28.43 -22.76
CA ASP A 456 22.70 29.58 -23.25
C ASP A 456 21.21 29.51 -22.88
N LEU A 457 20.65 30.63 -22.45
CA LEU A 457 19.21 30.79 -22.27
C LEU A 457 18.58 31.11 -23.62
N ILE A 458 17.73 30.21 -24.11
CA ILE A 458 16.96 30.42 -25.34
C ILE A 458 15.76 31.29 -25.02
N ILE A 459 15.93 32.60 -25.13
CA ILE A 459 14.83 33.55 -24.95
C ILE A 459 14.13 33.73 -26.29
N GLY A 460 12.83 33.42 -26.35
CA GLY A 460 11.98 33.77 -27.49
C GLY A 460 12.04 32.82 -28.67
N VAL A 461 12.45 31.58 -28.49
CA VAL A 461 12.22 30.55 -29.51
C VAL A 461 10.70 30.31 -29.58
N GLU A 462 10.08 30.86 -30.59
CA GLU A 462 8.66 30.63 -30.91
C GLU A 462 8.52 29.22 -31.51
N THR A 463 8.73 28.19 -30.71
CA THR A 463 8.42 26.83 -31.11
C THR A 463 6.94 26.63 -31.10
N THR A 464 6.29 27.00 -32.21
CA THR A 464 4.87 26.75 -32.41
C THR A 464 4.68 25.39 -33.04
N PHE A 465 3.73 24.62 -32.53
CA PHE A 465 3.34 23.32 -33.10
C PHE A 465 1.84 23.25 -33.29
N THR A 466 1.42 22.36 -34.18
CA THR A 466 0.01 22.06 -34.43
C THR A 466 -0.31 20.62 -34.00
N LEU A 467 -1.58 20.36 -33.68
CA LEU A 467 -2.04 19.00 -33.39
C LEU A 467 -1.75 18.03 -34.55
N SER A 468 -1.88 18.49 -35.80
CA SER A 468 -1.61 17.66 -36.97
C SER A 468 -0.15 17.23 -37.04
N GLN A 469 0.79 18.11 -36.73
CA GLN A 469 2.21 17.79 -36.66
C GLN A 469 2.51 16.75 -35.59
N VAL A 470 1.93 16.89 -34.39
CA VAL A 470 2.12 15.91 -33.31
C VAL A 470 1.49 14.56 -33.67
N LYS A 471 0.33 14.53 -34.34
CA LYS A 471 -0.28 13.29 -34.86
C LYS A 471 0.58 12.54 -35.87
N GLN A 472 1.37 13.27 -36.66
CA GLN A 472 2.26 12.66 -37.67
C GLN A 472 3.62 12.25 -37.10
N SER A 473 4.24 13.10 -36.31
CA SER A 473 5.65 12.95 -35.87
C SER A 473 5.83 12.72 -34.37
N GLY A 474 4.77 12.83 -33.56
CA GLY A 474 4.81 12.71 -32.10
C GLY A 474 5.16 11.31 -31.58
N PRO A 475 5.12 11.10 -30.27
CA PRO A 475 5.35 9.81 -29.66
C PRO A 475 4.43 8.73 -30.26
N SER A 476 4.93 7.53 -30.50
CA SER A 476 4.19 6.44 -31.18
C SER A 476 2.84 6.13 -30.54
N VAL A 477 2.77 6.20 -29.22
CA VAL A 477 1.56 5.95 -28.40
C VAL A 477 0.50 7.06 -28.51
N LEU A 478 0.86 8.24 -29.02
CA LEU A 478 -0.03 9.38 -29.21
C LEU A 478 -0.34 9.66 -30.68
N ARG A 479 0.24 8.88 -31.62
CA ARG A 479 0.02 9.02 -33.04
C ARG A 479 -1.26 8.33 -33.53
N GLY A 480 -1.79 8.84 -34.65
CA GLY A 480 -2.90 8.24 -35.35
C GLY A 480 -4.28 8.65 -34.81
N ARG A 481 -5.33 8.23 -35.53
CA ARG A 481 -6.72 8.59 -35.18
C ARG A 481 -7.20 7.91 -33.90
N ALA A 482 -6.78 6.67 -33.65
CA ALA A 482 -7.19 5.90 -32.47
C ALA A 482 -6.73 6.55 -31.15
N ASN A 483 -5.60 7.25 -31.17
CA ASN A 483 -5.01 7.89 -29.98
C ASN A 483 -5.30 9.40 -29.88
N SER A 484 -6.24 9.90 -30.70
CA SER A 484 -6.51 11.35 -30.74
C SER A 484 -7.02 11.90 -29.42
N GLU A 485 -7.85 11.15 -28.70
CA GLU A 485 -8.39 11.54 -27.39
C GLU A 485 -7.28 11.66 -26.34
N ARG A 486 -6.36 10.70 -26.28
CA ARG A 486 -5.18 10.74 -25.41
C ARG A 486 -4.30 11.97 -25.69
N LEU A 487 -4.07 12.26 -26.98
CA LEU A 487 -3.30 13.44 -27.37
C LEU A 487 -4.00 14.75 -26.98
N TYR A 488 -5.32 14.84 -27.16
CA TYR A 488 -6.07 16.03 -26.75
C TYR A 488 -6.02 16.23 -25.25
N SER A 489 -6.21 15.16 -24.46
CA SER A 489 -6.13 15.21 -23.01
C SER A 489 -4.74 15.64 -22.52
N ALA A 490 -3.67 15.11 -23.13
CA ALA A 490 -2.30 15.50 -22.79
C ALA A 490 -2.00 16.97 -23.07
N ILE A 491 -2.46 17.50 -24.22
CA ILE A 491 -2.31 18.93 -24.55
C ILE A 491 -3.17 19.81 -23.64
N ASP A 492 -4.38 19.39 -23.32
CA ASP A 492 -5.26 20.11 -22.41
C ASP A 492 -4.63 20.22 -21.02
N LEU A 493 -4.05 19.11 -20.51
CA LEU A 493 -3.32 19.12 -19.24
C LEU A 493 -2.12 20.05 -19.28
N LEU A 494 -1.25 20.02 -20.32
CA LEU A 494 -0.16 20.97 -20.48
C LEU A 494 -0.63 22.42 -20.52
N THR A 495 -1.80 22.66 -21.08
CA THR A 495 -2.39 23.99 -21.16
C THR A 495 -2.93 24.45 -19.80
N LYS A 496 -3.62 23.57 -19.08
CA LYS A 496 -4.14 23.82 -17.71
C LYS A 496 -3.00 24.09 -16.73
N LEU A 497 -1.94 23.29 -16.80
CA LEU A 497 -0.71 23.49 -16.00
C LEU A 497 0.06 24.77 -16.38
N GLY A 498 -0.36 25.47 -17.42
CA GLY A 498 0.27 26.72 -17.80
C GLY A 498 1.57 26.58 -18.59
N HIS A 499 1.97 25.36 -18.98
CA HIS A 499 3.21 25.12 -19.74
C HIS A 499 3.07 25.52 -21.20
N VAL A 500 1.89 25.29 -21.76
CA VAL A 500 1.58 25.54 -23.17
C VAL A 500 0.46 26.53 -23.29
N LYS A 501 0.59 27.49 -24.21
CA LYS A 501 -0.45 28.44 -24.56
C LYS A 501 -1.00 28.14 -25.96
N ARG A 502 -2.31 28.13 -26.08
CA ARG A 502 -2.98 28.02 -27.38
C ARG A 502 -3.11 29.40 -28.04
N GLU A 503 -2.66 29.51 -29.29
CA GLU A 503 -2.79 30.69 -30.14
C GLU A 503 -3.46 30.31 -31.46
N ARG A 504 -4.78 30.57 -31.58
CA ARG A 504 -5.61 30.15 -32.70
C ARG A 504 -5.55 28.63 -32.96
N SER A 505 -4.89 28.18 -34.02
CA SER A 505 -4.70 26.76 -34.38
C SER A 505 -3.35 26.17 -33.97
N ARG A 506 -2.52 26.96 -33.33
CA ARG A 506 -1.17 26.59 -32.91
C ARG A 506 -1.02 26.61 -31.40
N PHE A 507 0.01 25.93 -30.91
CA PHE A 507 0.40 25.90 -29.52
C PHE A 507 1.86 26.29 -29.41
N ARG A 508 2.24 26.95 -28.32
CA ARG A 508 3.63 27.26 -27.99
C ARG A 508 3.89 27.12 -26.49
N PHE A 509 5.12 26.89 -26.11
CA PHE A 509 5.53 26.99 -24.69
C PHE A 509 5.38 28.41 -24.20
N ARG A 510 4.93 28.61 -22.95
CA ARG A 510 4.79 29.94 -22.34
C ARG A 510 6.11 30.56 -21.96
N GLU A 511 7.09 29.73 -21.58
CA GLU A 511 8.38 30.15 -21.04
C GLU A 511 9.51 29.72 -21.96
N SER A 512 10.65 30.33 -21.76
CA SER A 512 11.88 30.04 -22.49
C SER A 512 12.38 28.63 -22.16
N ILE A 513 13.06 27.98 -23.10
CA ILE A 513 13.67 26.68 -22.91
C ILE A 513 15.14 26.88 -22.55
N LEU A 514 15.57 26.32 -21.44
CA LEU A 514 16.93 26.40 -20.94
C LEU A 514 17.74 25.19 -21.33
N LEU A 515 18.84 25.39 -22.03
CA LEU A 515 19.86 24.39 -22.27
C LEU A 515 20.88 24.44 -21.13
N SER A 516 20.80 23.47 -20.20
CA SER A 516 21.73 23.44 -19.07
C SER A 516 22.26 22.01 -18.86
N THR A 517 23.56 21.91 -18.66
CA THR A 517 24.28 20.69 -18.28
C THR A 517 24.51 20.58 -16.77
N GLY A 518 24.12 21.58 -15.96
CA GLY A 518 24.43 21.70 -14.55
C GLY A 518 23.31 22.27 -13.68
N GLU A 519 23.62 22.53 -12.41
CA GLU A 519 22.71 23.15 -11.46
C GLU A 519 22.33 24.58 -11.85
N PRO A 520 21.22 25.17 -11.29
CA PRO A 520 20.77 26.51 -11.63
C PRO A 520 21.88 27.54 -11.37
N GLU A 521 22.30 28.22 -12.43
CA GLU A 521 23.33 29.22 -12.37
C GLU A 521 22.73 30.64 -12.23
N LEU A 522 23.32 31.45 -11.39
CA LEU A 522 23.10 32.90 -11.38
C LEU A 522 23.74 33.52 -12.64
N LYS A 523 22.94 33.91 -13.62
CA LYS A 523 23.40 34.71 -14.75
C LYS A 523 22.95 36.17 -14.57
N ASN A 524 23.87 37.10 -14.59
CA ASN A 524 23.60 38.54 -14.50
C ASN A 524 22.78 39.00 -13.28
N GLY A 525 22.92 38.32 -12.14
CA GLY A 525 22.17 38.64 -10.92
C GLY A 525 20.71 38.14 -10.90
N GLN A 526 20.28 37.37 -11.91
CA GLN A 526 18.97 36.77 -11.95
C GLN A 526 19.02 35.28 -11.60
N ILE A 527 18.16 34.85 -10.69
CA ILE A 527 17.95 33.43 -10.37
C ILE A 527 17.03 32.82 -11.43
N ILE A 528 17.49 31.76 -12.07
CA ILE A 528 16.70 31.03 -13.05
C ILE A 528 16.01 29.84 -12.34
N THR A 529 14.69 29.90 -12.21
CA THR A 529 13.89 28.78 -11.70
C THR A 529 13.61 27.78 -12.83
N ILE A 530 14.01 26.53 -12.62
CA ILE A 530 13.82 25.46 -13.59
C ILE A 530 12.58 24.68 -13.22
N LYS A 531 11.65 24.56 -14.18
CA LYS A 531 10.42 23.77 -14.04
C LYS A 531 10.59 22.41 -14.70
N GLU A 532 10.25 21.35 -13.99
CA GLU A 532 10.17 20.00 -14.55
C GLU A 532 8.73 19.70 -14.98
N LEU A 533 8.55 19.05 -16.13
CA LEU A 533 7.26 18.75 -16.72
C LEU A 533 6.95 17.25 -16.68
N PRO A 534 5.68 16.90 -16.44
CA PRO A 534 4.67 17.61 -15.68
C PRO A 534 4.88 17.38 -14.18
N LEU A 535 4.37 18.28 -13.37
CA LEU A 535 4.44 18.17 -11.91
C LEU A 535 3.28 17.33 -11.38
N PHE A 536 3.57 16.42 -10.45
CA PHE A 536 2.53 15.71 -9.69
C PHE A 536 1.83 16.64 -8.68
N CYS A 537 2.45 17.78 -8.36
CA CYS A 537 1.97 18.73 -7.37
C CYS A 537 2.07 20.15 -7.92
N GLU A 538 0.92 20.81 -8.10
CA GLU A 538 0.83 22.17 -8.67
C GLU A 538 1.22 23.29 -7.71
N GLN A 539 1.42 23.01 -6.43
CA GLN A 539 1.65 24.05 -5.42
C GLN A 539 2.89 24.93 -5.69
N GLU A 540 3.84 24.43 -6.46
CA GLU A 540 5.02 25.21 -6.83
C GLU A 540 4.77 26.22 -7.95
N PHE A 541 3.71 26.06 -8.76
CA PHE A 541 3.41 26.95 -9.88
C PHE A 541 2.68 28.25 -9.50
N VAL A 542 1.94 28.26 -8.40
CA VAL A 542 1.04 29.36 -8.05
C VAL A 542 1.73 30.48 -7.25
N GLN A 543 2.86 30.21 -6.62
CA GLN A 543 3.50 31.18 -5.70
C GLN A 543 4.39 32.24 -6.35
N GLU A 544 4.73 32.15 -7.64
CA GLU A 544 5.81 32.97 -8.21
C GLU A 544 5.39 34.21 -9.02
N ASN A 545 4.13 34.56 -9.09
CA ASN A 545 3.69 35.69 -9.92
C ASN A 545 4.01 37.10 -9.36
N ASN A 546 4.69 37.23 -8.22
CA ASN A 546 4.87 38.51 -7.55
C ASN A 546 6.30 38.98 -7.35
N SER A 547 7.34 38.42 -7.96
CA SER A 547 8.69 38.99 -7.84
C SER A 547 9.36 39.23 -9.19
N ASN A 548 9.67 40.49 -9.47
CA ASN A 548 10.30 40.98 -10.68
C ASN A 548 11.76 40.51 -10.91
N CYS A 549 12.25 39.52 -10.20
CA CYS A 549 13.65 39.09 -10.20
C CYS A 549 13.93 37.70 -10.74
N TYR A 550 12.91 36.94 -11.21
CA TYR A 550 13.09 35.55 -11.61
C TYR A 550 12.72 35.36 -13.08
N THR A 551 13.60 34.69 -13.82
CA THR A 551 13.29 34.13 -15.14
C THR A 551 13.05 32.64 -14.98
N SER A 552 11.88 32.13 -15.36
CA SER A 552 11.58 30.72 -15.35
C SER A 552 11.77 30.08 -16.73
N GLY A 553 12.23 28.85 -16.77
CA GLY A 553 12.47 28.13 -18.00
C GLY A 553 12.36 26.62 -17.84
N TYR A 554 12.21 25.91 -18.94
CA TYR A 554 12.18 24.45 -18.97
C TYR A 554 13.57 23.88 -19.18
N ARG A 555 13.93 22.86 -18.40
CA ARG A 555 15.19 22.16 -18.54
C ARG A 555 15.05 20.94 -19.44
N ILE A 556 15.97 20.79 -20.36
CA ILE A 556 16.21 19.52 -21.07
C ILE A 556 17.46 18.88 -20.48
N LYS A 557 17.35 17.70 -19.88
CA LYS A 557 18.53 16.90 -19.52
C LYS A 557 19.15 16.37 -20.83
N ILE A 558 20.38 16.75 -21.06
CA ILE A 558 21.21 16.16 -22.11
C ILE A 558 21.74 14.85 -21.53
N ILE A 559 21.31 13.72 -22.08
CA ILE A 559 21.83 12.37 -21.76
C ILE A 559 23.02 12.10 -22.66
#